data_9e99f1b42800b36d90ccfc9d2f0066e9
#
_entry.id   9e99f1b42800b36d90ccfc9d2f0066e9
#
_cell.length_a   1.000
_cell.length_b   1.000
_cell.length_c   1.000
_cell.angle_alpha   90.00
_cell.angle_beta   90.00
_cell.angle_gamma   90.00
#
_symmetry.space_group_name_H-M   'P 1'
#
loop_
_entity.id
_entity.type
_entity.pdbx_description
1 polymer ?
#
loop_
_entity_poly.entity_id
_entity_poly.type
_entity_poly.pdbx_seq_one_letter_code
_entity_poly.pdbx_strand_id
1 'polypeptide(L)'
;NLCARIRGCEDVAVRIHSECLTGDIFGSAKCDCGEEKTNFFEIMAEEEARGRPSVFVYIQGHEGRGAGLCRKVSAYSYSDRFPNSTHIEALRAVGFPESDVREYDAAVSFLKKLGIKSIKVYTNNPKKMESVKMAFPNKAKFLPMPAIPTKHNRKYLEEKVALSGHMGLL
;
A
#
# COMPACT_ATOMS: atom_id res chain seq x y z
N ASN A 1 -7.32 -12.29 23.80
CA ASN A 1 -6.56 -12.77 22.63
C ASN A 1 -7.14 -12.14 21.37
N LEU A 2 -6.36 -11.29 20.69
CA LEU A 2 -6.78 -10.52 19.49
C LEU A 2 -7.31 -11.45 18.39
N CYS A 3 -6.66 -12.58 18.15
CA CYS A 3 -7.08 -13.56 17.15
C CYS A 3 -8.47 -14.16 17.46
N ALA A 4 -8.84 -14.30 18.72
CA ALA A 4 -10.16 -14.79 19.10
C ALA A 4 -11.26 -13.76 18.81
N ARG A 5 -10.98 -12.46 18.98
CA ARG A 5 -11.94 -11.38 18.69
C ARG A 5 -12.25 -11.23 17.19
N ILE A 6 -11.32 -11.63 16.30
CA ILE A 6 -11.44 -11.40 14.87
C ILE A 6 -11.95 -12.62 14.09
N ARG A 7 -11.80 -13.83 14.68
CA ARG A 7 -12.23 -15.09 14.06
C ARG A 7 -13.74 -15.08 13.83
N GLY A 8 -14.15 -15.40 12.61
CA GLY A 8 -15.55 -15.47 12.23
C GLY A 8 -16.23 -14.12 11.98
N CYS A 9 -15.51 -13.00 12.12
CA CYS A 9 -16.05 -11.68 11.81
C CYS A 9 -16.23 -11.48 10.30
N GLU A 10 -17.20 -10.66 9.95
CA GLU A 10 -17.50 -10.26 8.57
C GLU A 10 -17.15 -8.79 8.34
N ASP A 11 -16.86 -8.48 7.08
CA ASP A 11 -16.56 -7.10 6.63
C ASP A 11 -15.46 -6.40 7.46
N VAL A 12 -14.44 -7.17 7.90
CA VAL A 12 -13.33 -6.65 8.67
C VAL A 12 -12.53 -5.65 7.82
N ALA A 13 -12.30 -4.46 8.35
CA ALA A 13 -11.48 -3.45 7.69
C ALA A 13 -10.01 -3.90 7.67
N VAL A 14 -9.41 -3.97 6.48
CA VAL A 14 -8.05 -4.47 6.28
C VAL A 14 -7.25 -3.51 5.42
N ARG A 15 -6.01 -3.22 5.84
CA ARG A 15 -5.00 -2.63 4.97
C ARG A 15 -3.75 -3.49 4.95
N ILE A 16 -3.30 -3.81 3.74
CA ILE A 16 -1.98 -4.38 3.48
C ILE A 16 -1.08 -3.22 3.07
N HIS A 17 -0.21 -2.78 3.98
CA HIS A 17 0.68 -1.66 3.79
C HIS A 17 2.09 -2.14 3.45
N SER A 18 2.63 -1.66 2.33
CA SER A 18 4.02 -1.90 1.93
C SER A 18 4.92 -0.88 2.60
N GLU A 19 5.99 -1.33 3.25
CA GLU A 19 7.00 -0.48 3.88
C GLU A 19 7.45 0.68 2.99
N CYS A 20 7.50 1.85 3.55
CA CYS A 20 8.02 3.07 2.96
C CYS A 20 8.65 3.95 4.05
N LEU A 21 9.89 3.69 4.42
CA LEU A 21 10.57 4.36 5.53
C LEU A 21 10.49 5.89 5.43
N THR A 22 10.72 6.42 4.23
CA THR A 22 10.69 7.88 4.02
C THR A 22 9.32 8.49 4.22
N GLY A 23 8.24 7.83 3.78
CA GLY A 23 6.87 8.28 3.97
C GLY A 23 6.32 7.97 5.36
N ASP A 24 6.53 6.73 5.82
CA ASP A 24 5.90 6.22 7.05
C ASP A 24 6.50 6.82 8.33
N ILE A 25 7.81 7.11 8.32
CA ILE A 25 8.56 7.57 9.50
C ILE A 25 9.00 9.03 9.36
N PHE A 26 9.55 9.41 8.21
CA PHE A 26 10.12 10.75 8.03
C PHE A 26 9.17 11.76 7.36
N GLY A 27 7.93 11.36 7.06
CA GLY A 27 6.93 12.29 6.51
C GLY A 27 7.29 12.84 5.12
N SER A 28 7.96 12.04 4.28
CA SER A 28 8.35 12.49 2.94
C SER A 28 7.13 12.92 2.12
N ALA A 29 7.18 14.12 1.58
CA ALA A 29 6.16 14.66 0.69
C ALA A 29 6.25 14.11 -0.76
N LYS A 30 7.26 13.30 -1.09
CA LYS A 30 7.43 12.71 -2.44
C LYS A 30 6.54 11.49 -2.71
N CYS A 31 5.80 11.01 -1.71
CA CYS A 31 4.85 9.89 -1.83
C CYS A 31 3.62 10.12 -0.96
N ASP A 32 2.66 9.24 -1.07
CA ASP A 32 1.40 9.21 -0.32
C ASP A 32 1.38 8.19 0.84
N CYS A 33 2.47 7.46 1.06
CA CYS A 33 2.48 6.31 1.98
C CYS A 33 2.15 6.68 3.43
N GLY A 34 2.76 7.75 3.95
CA GLY A 34 2.51 8.22 5.31
C GLY A 34 1.06 8.67 5.51
N GLU A 35 0.51 9.39 4.53
CA GLU A 35 -0.90 9.81 4.52
C GLU A 35 -1.83 8.60 4.50
N GLU A 36 -1.64 7.67 3.56
CA GLU A 36 -2.42 6.44 3.47
C GLU A 36 -2.39 5.62 4.79
N LYS A 37 -1.24 5.58 5.48
CA LYS A 37 -1.11 4.93 6.78
C LYS A 37 -1.96 5.63 7.84
N THR A 38 -1.84 6.96 7.93
CA THR A 38 -2.57 7.77 8.91
C THR A 38 -4.08 7.67 8.69
N ASN A 39 -4.54 7.82 7.46
CA ASN A 39 -5.95 7.70 7.11
C ASN A 39 -6.51 6.32 7.48
N PHE A 40 -5.74 5.24 7.32
CA PHE A 40 -6.20 3.94 7.74
C PHE A 40 -6.24 3.77 9.26
N PHE A 41 -5.35 4.39 10.00
CA PHE A 41 -5.42 4.38 11.48
C PHE A 41 -6.66 5.13 12.00
N GLU A 42 -7.10 6.19 11.32
CA GLU A 42 -8.38 6.83 11.60
C GLU A 42 -9.57 5.89 11.35
N ILE A 43 -9.57 5.16 10.23
CA ILE A 43 -10.57 4.11 9.95
C ILE A 43 -10.54 3.04 11.04
N MET A 44 -9.37 2.60 11.51
CA MET A 44 -9.26 1.63 12.60
C MET A 44 -9.88 2.15 13.89
N ALA A 45 -9.64 3.42 14.23
CA ALA A 45 -10.23 4.04 15.41
C ALA A 45 -11.78 4.12 15.30
N GLU A 46 -12.30 4.45 14.13
CA GLU A 46 -13.75 4.45 13.88
C GLU A 46 -14.35 3.04 13.97
N GLU A 47 -13.70 2.02 13.42
CA GLU A 47 -14.16 0.65 13.51
C GLU A 47 -14.15 0.16 14.97
N GLU A 48 -13.11 0.47 15.75
CA GLU A 48 -13.05 0.14 17.18
C GLU A 48 -14.16 0.84 17.97
N ALA A 49 -14.43 2.11 17.69
CA ALA A 49 -15.54 2.84 18.34
C ALA A 49 -16.92 2.20 18.05
N ARG A 50 -17.06 1.47 16.94
CA ARG A 50 -18.25 0.71 16.56
C ARG A 50 -18.20 -0.75 17.07
N GLY A 51 -17.19 -1.13 17.86
CA GLY A 51 -16.98 -2.49 18.35
C GLY A 51 -16.57 -3.49 17.25
N ARG A 52 -16.09 -3.03 16.12
CA ARG A 52 -15.69 -3.86 14.97
C ARG A 52 -14.17 -3.99 14.90
N PRO A 53 -13.63 -5.20 14.67
CA PRO A 53 -12.18 -5.38 14.53
C PRO A 53 -11.69 -4.87 13.18
N SER A 54 -10.43 -4.44 13.18
CA SER A 54 -9.70 -4.07 11.96
C SER A 54 -8.30 -4.68 11.96
N VAL A 55 -7.65 -4.77 10.80
CA VAL A 55 -6.30 -5.34 10.65
C VAL A 55 -5.44 -4.45 9.79
N PHE A 56 -4.30 -4.04 10.34
CA PHE A 56 -3.22 -3.41 9.59
C PHE A 56 -2.06 -4.40 9.45
N VAL A 57 -1.74 -4.78 8.21
CA VAL A 57 -0.60 -5.65 7.89
C VAL A 57 0.50 -4.79 7.30
N TYR A 58 1.62 -4.68 8.02
CA TYR A 58 2.81 -3.95 7.54
C TYR A 58 3.83 -4.94 6.98
N ILE A 59 4.16 -4.81 5.69
CA ILE A 59 5.09 -5.71 5.02
C ILE A 59 6.44 -5.03 4.92
N GLN A 60 7.44 -5.59 5.60
CA GLN A 60 8.84 -5.19 5.48
C GLN A 60 9.46 -5.72 4.17
N GLY A 61 10.56 -5.10 3.73
CA GLY A 61 11.25 -5.48 2.49
C GLY A 61 10.59 -4.96 1.22
N HIS A 62 9.50 -4.19 1.32
CA HIS A 62 8.80 -3.59 0.18
C HIS A 62 9.26 -2.18 -0.18
N GLU A 63 10.30 -1.68 0.50
CA GLU A 63 10.86 -0.36 0.26
C GLU A 63 11.26 -0.17 -1.21
N GLY A 64 10.91 0.97 -1.79
CA GLY A 64 11.25 1.29 -3.18
C GLY A 64 10.71 0.28 -4.20
N ARG A 65 9.51 -0.31 -3.97
CA ARG A 65 8.93 -1.41 -4.77
C ARG A 65 9.75 -2.72 -4.72
N GLY A 66 10.49 -2.93 -3.64
CA GLY A 66 11.40 -4.05 -3.44
C GLY A 66 12.85 -3.76 -3.84
N ALA A 67 13.14 -2.56 -4.36
CA ALA A 67 14.51 -2.15 -4.71
C ALA A 67 15.39 -1.86 -3.48
N GLY A 68 14.77 -1.61 -2.33
CA GLY A 68 15.43 -1.22 -1.09
C GLY A 68 15.67 0.28 -0.96
N LEU A 69 15.98 0.72 0.26
CA LEU A 69 16.11 2.14 0.62
C LEU A 69 17.23 2.85 -0.16
N CYS A 70 18.40 2.23 -0.30
CA CYS A 70 19.54 2.85 -0.99
C CYS A 70 19.17 3.22 -2.44
N ARG A 71 18.60 2.25 -3.20
CA ARG A 71 18.18 2.52 -4.58
C ARG A 71 17.05 3.53 -4.66
N LYS A 72 16.11 3.50 -3.72
CA LYS A 72 15.03 4.50 -3.67
C LYS A 72 15.58 5.92 -3.49
N VAL A 73 16.51 6.14 -2.56
CA VAL A 73 17.13 7.45 -2.34
C VAL A 73 17.95 7.89 -3.56
N SER A 74 18.70 6.96 -4.16
CA SER A 74 19.42 7.22 -5.43
C SER A 74 18.47 7.58 -6.57
N ALA A 75 17.32 6.91 -6.68
CA ALA A 75 16.29 7.23 -7.67
C ALA A 75 15.67 8.61 -7.42
N TYR A 76 15.47 9.04 -6.18
CA TYR A 76 15.06 10.40 -5.87
C TYR A 76 16.09 11.43 -6.34
N SER A 77 17.37 11.20 -6.07
CA SER A 77 18.46 12.06 -6.54
C SER A 77 18.52 12.11 -8.07
N TYR A 78 18.28 10.98 -8.74
CA TYR A 78 18.17 10.93 -10.20
C TYR A 78 17.00 11.78 -10.71
N SER A 79 15.81 11.61 -10.14
CA SER A 79 14.62 12.38 -10.53
C SER A 79 14.77 13.88 -10.28
N ASP A 80 15.49 14.29 -9.24
CA ASP A 80 15.77 15.71 -8.98
C ASP A 80 16.70 16.31 -10.06
N ARG A 81 17.61 15.51 -10.64
CA ARG A 81 18.48 15.92 -11.76
C ARG A 81 17.76 15.85 -13.10
N PHE A 82 16.83 14.91 -13.27
CA PHE A 82 16.09 14.65 -14.49
C PHE A 82 14.58 14.73 -14.23
N PRO A 83 14.01 15.95 -14.06
CA PRO A 83 12.62 16.12 -13.62
C PRO A 83 11.55 15.51 -14.54
N ASN A 84 11.90 15.28 -15.81
CA ASN A 84 10.99 14.65 -16.79
C ASN A 84 11.01 13.12 -16.73
N SER A 85 11.98 12.50 -16.04
CA SER A 85 12.02 11.05 -15.90
C SER A 85 10.84 10.53 -15.04
N THR A 86 10.30 9.40 -15.43
CA THR A 86 9.36 8.66 -14.58
C THR A 86 10.12 8.00 -13.42
N HIS A 87 9.39 7.66 -12.37
CA HIS A 87 10.03 6.98 -11.25
C HIS A 87 10.49 5.54 -11.60
N ILE A 88 9.90 4.90 -12.62
CA ILE A 88 10.36 3.61 -13.15
C ILE A 88 11.70 3.80 -13.88
N GLU A 89 11.83 4.84 -14.70
CA GLU A 89 13.09 5.17 -15.36
C GLU A 89 14.19 5.51 -14.35
N ALA A 90 13.85 6.25 -13.29
CA ALA A 90 14.79 6.56 -12.23
C ALA A 90 15.30 5.30 -11.50
N LEU A 91 14.42 4.33 -11.21
CA LEU A 91 14.83 3.04 -10.62
C LEU A 91 15.72 2.24 -11.57
N ARG A 92 15.40 2.19 -12.86
CA ARG A 92 16.24 1.51 -13.87
C ARG A 92 17.62 2.16 -13.98
N ALA A 93 17.69 3.49 -13.97
CA ALA A 93 18.95 4.23 -14.04
C ALA A 93 19.89 3.95 -12.84
N VAL A 94 19.33 3.56 -11.70
CA VAL A 94 20.12 3.19 -10.49
C VAL A 94 20.29 1.66 -10.32
N GLY A 95 20.11 0.91 -11.40
CA GLY A 95 20.40 -0.54 -11.44
C GLY A 95 19.28 -1.42 -10.91
N PHE A 96 18.03 -0.99 -10.98
CA PHE A 96 16.87 -1.80 -10.68
C PHE A 96 15.97 -1.90 -11.91
N PRO A 97 16.17 -2.92 -12.77
CA PRO A 97 15.47 -3.03 -14.06
C PRO A 97 13.98 -3.37 -13.93
N GLU A 98 13.59 -4.04 -12.85
CA GLU A 98 12.22 -4.43 -12.57
C GLU A 98 11.38 -3.21 -12.16
N SER A 99 10.11 -3.20 -12.52
CA SER A 99 9.19 -2.11 -12.15
C SER A 99 8.63 -2.27 -10.72
N ASP A 100 8.40 -3.50 -10.29
CA ASP A 100 7.80 -3.85 -8.99
C ASP A 100 7.90 -5.36 -8.72
N VAL A 101 8.72 -5.75 -7.75
CA VAL A 101 8.94 -7.15 -7.35
C VAL A 101 8.23 -7.52 -6.04
N ARG A 102 7.36 -6.64 -5.54
CA ARG A 102 6.63 -6.91 -4.29
C ARG A 102 5.64 -8.05 -4.45
N GLU A 103 5.60 -8.92 -3.45
CA GLU A 103 4.66 -10.04 -3.34
C GLU A 103 3.78 -9.86 -2.10
N TYR A 104 2.53 -10.36 -2.19
CA TYR A 104 1.53 -10.15 -1.12
C TYR A 104 1.03 -11.45 -0.50
N ASP A 105 1.50 -12.60 -0.95
CA ASP A 105 1.02 -13.93 -0.56
C ASP A 105 1.16 -14.21 0.94
N ALA A 106 2.27 -13.77 1.55
CA ALA A 106 2.48 -13.91 2.99
C ALA A 106 1.41 -13.15 3.80
N ALA A 107 1.12 -11.90 3.41
CA ALA A 107 0.08 -11.09 4.06
C ALA A 107 -1.30 -11.70 3.89
N VAL A 108 -1.62 -12.17 2.70
CA VAL A 108 -2.90 -12.79 2.39
C VAL A 108 -3.07 -14.12 3.14
N SER A 109 -2.01 -14.94 3.19
CA SER A 109 -1.99 -16.19 3.99
C SER A 109 -2.19 -15.92 5.48
N PHE A 110 -1.57 -14.86 6.01
CA PHE A 110 -1.79 -14.42 7.38
C PHE A 110 -3.26 -14.06 7.63
N LEU A 111 -3.88 -13.25 6.77
CA LEU A 111 -5.29 -12.89 6.88
C LEU A 111 -6.22 -14.11 6.86
N LYS A 112 -5.93 -15.12 6.03
CA LYS A 112 -6.69 -16.38 6.02
C LYS A 112 -6.57 -17.14 7.36
N LYS A 113 -5.36 -17.20 7.93
CA LYS A 113 -5.12 -17.87 9.22
C LYS A 113 -5.86 -17.21 10.39
N LEU A 114 -6.20 -15.92 10.30
CA LEU A 114 -7.02 -15.24 11.30
C LEU A 114 -8.47 -15.77 11.35
N GLY A 115 -8.91 -16.50 10.32
CA GLY A 115 -10.26 -17.07 10.24
C GLY A 115 -11.35 -16.04 10.02
N ILE A 116 -11.05 -14.93 9.34
CA ILE A 116 -11.99 -13.88 8.97
C ILE A 116 -12.94 -14.42 7.88
N LYS A 117 -14.23 -14.12 7.96
CA LYS A 117 -15.22 -14.56 6.97
C LYS A 117 -15.25 -13.68 5.73
N SER A 118 -15.25 -12.37 5.89
CA SER A 118 -15.19 -11.41 4.79
C SER A 118 -14.43 -10.14 5.19
N ILE A 119 -13.83 -9.46 4.19
CA ILE A 119 -12.96 -8.31 4.41
C ILE A 119 -13.32 -7.12 3.52
N LYS A 120 -13.08 -5.91 4.04
CA LYS A 120 -13.06 -4.65 3.30
C LYS A 120 -11.61 -4.20 3.19
N VAL A 121 -11.03 -4.31 2.00
CA VAL A 121 -9.62 -3.99 1.77
C VAL A 121 -9.47 -2.58 1.24
N TYR A 122 -8.78 -1.74 1.99
CA TYR A 122 -8.50 -0.35 1.63
C TYR A 122 -7.22 -0.29 0.80
N THR A 123 -7.37 -0.19 -0.52
CA THR A 123 -6.24 -0.20 -1.46
C THR A 123 -6.63 0.31 -2.84
N ASN A 124 -5.69 0.97 -3.52
CA ASN A 124 -5.76 1.39 -4.92
C ASN A 124 -4.88 0.50 -5.83
N ASN A 125 -4.12 -0.43 -5.25
CA ASN A 125 -3.12 -1.22 -5.96
C ASN A 125 -3.75 -2.48 -6.57
N PRO A 126 -3.74 -2.64 -7.92
CA PRO A 126 -4.36 -3.77 -8.60
C PRO A 126 -3.71 -5.12 -8.25
N LYS A 127 -2.40 -5.19 -8.05
CA LYS A 127 -1.72 -6.44 -7.62
C LYS A 127 -2.20 -6.90 -6.24
N LYS A 128 -2.39 -5.97 -5.29
CA LYS A 128 -2.97 -6.31 -3.98
C LYS A 128 -4.40 -6.82 -4.11
N MET A 129 -5.20 -6.16 -4.95
CA MET A 129 -6.58 -6.59 -5.20
C MET A 129 -6.64 -8.00 -5.77
N GLU A 130 -5.77 -8.32 -6.74
CA GLU A 130 -5.69 -9.63 -7.36
C GLU A 130 -5.32 -10.72 -6.35
N SER A 131 -4.23 -10.53 -5.58
CA SER A 131 -3.81 -11.49 -4.55
C SER A 131 -4.90 -11.74 -3.52
N VAL A 132 -5.62 -10.68 -3.11
CA VAL A 132 -6.72 -10.81 -2.15
C VAL A 132 -7.94 -11.51 -2.76
N LYS A 133 -8.31 -11.19 -4.02
CA LYS A 133 -9.43 -11.85 -4.71
C LYS A 133 -9.25 -13.35 -4.81
N MET A 134 -8.03 -13.81 -5.12
CA MET A 134 -7.71 -15.25 -5.18
C MET A 134 -7.90 -15.94 -3.82
N ALA A 135 -7.56 -15.27 -2.73
CA ALA A 135 -7.61 -15.86 -1.40
C ALA A 135 -8.99 -15.75 -0.70
N PHE A 136 -9.76 -14.73 -1.06
CA PHE A 136 -11.10 -14.43 -0.51
C PHE A 136 -12.13 -14.31 -1.65
N PRO A 137 -12.37 -15.39 -2.43
CA PRO A 137 -13.29 -15.34 -3.55
C PRO A 137 -14.69 -14.96 -3.07
N ASN A 138 -15.28 -13.90 -3.65
CA ASN A 138 -16.59 -13.35 -3.30
C ASN A 138 -16.74 -12.87 -1.82
N LYS A 139 -15.62 -12.74 -1.09
CA LYS A 139 -15.59 -12.33 0.33
C LYS A 139 -14.73 -11.10 0.58
N ALA A 140 -14.25 -10.46 -0.47
CA ALA A 140 -13.46 -9.23 -0.39
C ALA A 140 -14.18 -8.09 -1.12
N LYS A 141 -14.35 -6.96 -0.43
CA LYS A 141 -14.75 -5.68 -1.00
C LYS A 141 -13.53 -4.77 -1.04
N PHE A 142 -13.38 -3.98 -2.09
CA PHE A 142 -12.25 -3.05 -2.24
C PHE A 142 -12.74 -1.62 -2.13
N LEU A 143 -12.09 -0.86 -1.27
CA LEU A 143 -12.37 0.55 -1.03
C LEU A 143 -11.13 1.37 -1.38
N PRO A 144 -11.29 2.50 -2.07
CA PRO A 144 -10.17 3.36 -2.41
C PRO A 144 -9.58 4.02 -1.17
N MET A 145 -8.29 4.34 -1.25
CA MET A 145 -7.58 5.24 -0.34
C MET A 145 -7.15 6.44 -1.16
N PRO A 146 -7.97 7.48 -1.28
CA PRO A 146 -7.61 8.67 -2.04
C PRO A 146 -6.39 9.34 -1.42
N ALA A 147 -5.49 9.82 -2.27
CA ALA A 147 -4.35 10.63 -1.87
C ALA A 147 -4.63 12.11 -2.12
N ILE A 148 -4.05 12.99 -1.32
CA ILE A 148 -4.11 14.42 -1.55
C ILE A 148 -2.92 14.83 -2.42
N PRO A 149 -3.15 15.26 -3.69
CA PRO A 149 -2.08 15.68 -4.55
C PRO A 149 -1.47 17.00 -4.06
N THR A 150 -0.16 17.00 -3.90
CA THR A 150 0.66 18.16 -3.56
C THR A 150 1.60 18.49 -4.72
N LYS A 151 2.26 19.64 -4.69
CA LYS A 151 3.30 19.97 -5.67
C LYS A 151 4.48 18.98 -5.69
N HIS A 152 4.66 18.20 -4.63
CA HIS A 152 5.79 17.28 -4.46
C HIS A 152 5.48 15.84 -4.88
N ASN A 153 4.21 15.39 -4.76
CA ASN A 153 3.81 14.01 -5.06
C ASN A 153 2.91 13.88 -6.30
N ARG A 154 2.37 14.98 -6.87
CA ARG A 154 1.42 14.95 -7.98
C ARG A 154 1.89 14.08 -9.13
N LYS A 155 3.09 14.33 -9.64
CA LYS A 155 3.68 13.55 -10.73
C LYS A 155 3.74 12.06 -10.40
N TYR A 156 4.18 11.71 -9.20
CA TYR A 156 4.25 10.33 -8.73
C TYR A 156 2.86 9.66 -8.68
N LEU A 157 1.83 10.39 -8.24
CA LEU A 157 0.46 9.89 -8.20
C LEU A 157 -0.11 9.67 -9.61
N GLU A 158 0.12 10.62 -10.53
CA GLU A 158 -0.25 10.49 -11.93
C GLU A 158 0.43 9.28 -12.58
N GLU A 159 1.71 9.05 -12.32
CA GLU A 159 2.44 7.87 -12.77
C GLU A 159 1.89 6.56 -12.19
N LYS A 160 1.47 6.54 -10.92
CA LYS A 160 0.80 5.37 -10.32
C LYS A 160 -0.48 5.01 -11.07
N VAL A 161 -1.28 6.00 -11.46
CA VAL A 161 -2.50 5.78 -12.24
C VAL A 161 -2.15 5.30 -13.65
N ALA A 162 -1.31 6.04 -14.36
CA ALA A 162 -1.02 5.80 -15.78
C ALA A 162 -0.21 4.53 -16.04
N LEU A 163 0.81 4.26 -15.21
CA LEU A 163 1.80 3.20 -15.46
C LEU A 163 1.61 1.96 -14.58
N SER A 164 0.88 2.08 -13.47
CA SER A 164 0.71 0.99 -12.51
C SER A 164 -0.76 0.62 -12.25
N GLY A 165 -1.70 1.22 -12.98
CA GLY A 165 -3.12 0.86 -12.96
C GLY A 165 -3.83 1.11 -11.62
N HIS A 166 -3.32 2.04 -10.80
CA HIS A 166 -3.98 2.38 -9.54
C HIS A 166 -5.32 3.08 -9.80
N MET A 167 -6.36 2.65 -9.12
CA MET A 167 -7.73 3.16 -9.29
C MET A 167 -8.19 3.98 -8.09
N GLY A 168 -8.93 5.10 -8.33
CA GLY A 168 -9.47 5.93 -7.26
C GLY A 168 -8.39 6.57 -6.36
N LEU A 169 -7.24 6.91 -6.94
CA LEU A 169 -6.13 7.52 -6.23
C LEU A 169 -6.18 9.05 -6.32
N LEU A 170 -6.67 9.56 -7.46
CA LEU A 170 -6.88 10.97 -7.77
C LEU A 170 -8.34 11.26 -8.05
#